data_e0d22b89d4ead7ae97d8e4f5504d58f3
#
_entry.id   e0d22b89d4ead7ae97d8e4f5504d58f3
#
_cell.length_a   1.000
_cell.length_b   1.000
_cell.length_c   1.000
_cell.angle_alpha   90.00
_cell.angle_beta   90.00
_cell.angle_gamma   90.00
#
_symmetry.space_group_name_H-M   'P 1'
#
loop_
_entity.id
_entity.type
_entity.pdbx_description
1 polymer ?
#
loop_
_entity_poly.entity_id
_entity_poly.type
_entity_poly.pdbx_seq_one_letter_code
_entity_poly.pdbx_strand_id
1 'polypeptide(L)'
;MGVLTDPKIDSLLERTSRSFYPTLKYLPKKIRGQIGLLYLLARVADTIADSEHGETEILLKTLKQYNDVAQGNSTQLPEFSEIASIQTNPSEKELLNNVSDVISALSNYEEADRRLMLECLDIIVRGQILDLERFGIAKEGGQISSLSTEDELDDYTYRVAGCVGTFWSKISLLHLLSLIHI
;
A
#
# COMPACT_ATOMS: atom_id res chain seq x y z
N MET A 1 -0.79 19.49 -13.92
CA MET A 1 -0.55 18.13 -14.41
C MET A 1 -0.48 17.24 -13.18
N GLY A 2 -1.26 16.18 -13.14
CA GLY A 2 -1.35 15.26 -12.00
C GLY A 2 -0.09 14.44 -11.76
N VAL A 3 -0.10 13.63 -10.71
CA VAL A 3 0.95 12.63 -10.41
C VAL A 3 0.73 11.38 -11.27
N LEU A 4 -0.52 10.92 -11.33
CA LEU A 4 -0.94 9.76 -12.12
C LEU A 4 -1.58 10.20 -13.45
N THR A 5 -1.56 9.28 -14.42
CA THR A 5 -2.08 9.54 -15.78
C THR A 5 -3.60 9.52 -15.80
N ASP A 6 -4.23 8.63 -15.03
CA ASP A 6 -5.67 8.55 -14.89
C ASP A 6 -6.17 9.63 -13.91
N PRO A 7 -7.03 10.58 -14.34
CA PRO A 7 -7.50 11.65 -13.48
C PRO A 7 -8.33 11.18 -12.29
N LYS A 8 -9.05 10.06 -12.41
CA LYS A 8 -9.84 9.47 -11.32
C LYS A 8 -8.93 8.94 -10.23
N ILE A 9 -7.91 8.16 -10.62
CA ILE A 9 -6.94 7.58 -9.69
C ILE A 9 -6.06 8.67 -9.08
N ASP A 10 -5.68 9.69 -9.88
CA ASP A 10 -4.92 10.85 -9.38
C ASP A 10 -5.71 11.64 -8.32
N SER A 11 -7.02 11.81 -8.52
CA SER A 11 -7.89 12.45 -7.53
C SER A 11 -8.03 11.63 -6.24
N LEU A 12 -8.08 10.30 -6.33
CA LEU A 12 -8.04 9.43 -5.16
C LEU A 12 -6.72 9.60 -4.40
N LEU A 13 -5.59 9.61 -5.12
CA LEU A 13 -4.27 9.84 -4.54
C LEU A 13 -4.19 11.19 -3.82
N GLU A 14 -4.66 12.27 -4.44
CA GLU A 14 -4.65 13.60 -3.84
C GLU A 14 -5.42 13.64 -2.52
N ARG A 15 -6.62 13.08 -2.50
CA ARG A 15 -7.50 13.11 -1.32
C ARG A 15 -7.04 12.20 -0.19
N THR A 16 -6.41 11.08 -0.50
CA THR A 16 -5.94 10.13 0.50
C THR A 16 -4.54 10.47 1.03
N SER A 17 -3.67 11.08 0.22
CA SER A 17 -2.30 11.40 0.60
C SER A 17 -2.11 12.81 1.19
N ARG A 18 -3.14 13.68 1.11
CA ARG A 18 -3.17 15.01 1.74
C ARG A 18 -1.88 15.82 1.49
N SER A 19 -1.09 16.04 2.55
CA SER A 19 0.16 16.82 2.49
C SER A 19 1.27 16.14 1.68
N PHE A 20 1.19 14.84 1.42
CA PHE A 20 2.18 14.12 0.63
C PHE A 20 2.01 14.33 -0.88
N TYR A 21 0.78 14.59 -1.36
CA TYR A 21 0.51 14.80 -2.78
C TYR A 21 1.32 15.96 -3.41
N PRO A 22 1.41 17.16 -2.78
CA PRO A 22 2.31 18.20 -3.28
C PRO A 22 3.76 17.73 -3.43
N THR A 23 4.27 16.95 -2.47
CA THR A 23 5.63 16.40 -2.53
C THR A 23 5.80 15.49 -3.76
N LEU A 24 4.83 14.62 -4.06
CA LEU A 24 4.85 13.78 -5.26
C LEU A 24 4.93 14.61 -6.55
N LYS A 25 4.27 15.75 -6.62
CA LYS A 25 4.32 16.65 -7.80
C LYS A 25 5.72 17.20 -8.09
N TYR A 26 6.57 17.36 -7.08
CA TYR A 26 7.94 17.84 -7.24
C TYR A 26 8.93 16.74 -7.64
N LEU A 27 8.55 15.47 -7.54
CA LEU A 27 9.39 14.37 -8.00
C LEU A 27 9.62 14.41 -9.51
N PRO A 28 10.76 13.89 -9.99
CA PRO A 28 10.99 13.70 -11.41
C PRO A 28 9.84 12.93 -12.08
N LYS A 29 9.41 13.40 -13.25
CA LYS A 29 8.27 12.80 -13.99
C LYS A 29 8.43 11.30 -14.24
N LYS A 30 9.68 10.83 -14.36
CA LYS A 30 10.00 9.42 -14.66
C LYS A 30 9.69 8.46 -13.52
N ILE A 31 9.60 8.93 -12.26
CA ILE A 31 9.40 8.07 -11.09
C ILE A 31 8.17 8.43 -10.25
N ARG A 32 7.61 9.64 -10.42
CA ARG A 32 6.50 10.12 -9.57
C ARG A 32 5.25 9.25 -9.67
N GLY A 33 4.95 8.72 -10.85
CA GLY A 33 3.78 7.89 -11.09
C GLY A 33 3.89 6.55 -10.37
N GLN A 34 5.04 5.90 -10.45
CA GLN A 34 5.30 4.64 -9.77
C GLN A 34 5.22 4.79 -8.25
N ILE A 35 5.80 5.87 -7.71
CA ILE A 35 5.76 6.17 -6.28
C ILE A 35 4.34 6.49 -5.83
N GLY A 36 3.61 7.30 -6.62
CA GLY A 36 2.22 7.65 -6.32
C GLY A 36 1.27 6.46 -6.34
N LEU A 37 1.42 5.56 -7.32
CA LEU A 37 0.58 4.37 -7.41
C LEU A 37 0.91 3.38 -6.28
N LEU A 38 2.19 3.14 -5.97
CA LEU A 38 2.56 2.28 -4.83
C LEU A 38 2.00 2.85 -3.52
N TYR A 39 2.10 4.17 -3.31
CA TYR A 39 1.50 4.81 -2.14
C TYR A 39 0.00 4.51 -2.05
N LEU A 40 -0.73 4.62 -3.17
CA LEU A 40 -2.18 4.38 -3.17
C LEU A 40 -2.51 2.91 -2.91
N LEU A 41 -1.75 1.97 -3.48
CA LEU A 41 -1.89 0.53 -3.22
C LEU A 41 -1.60 0.21 -1.74
N ALA A 42 -0.52 0.76 -1.17
CA ALA A 42 -0.21 0.60 0.25
C ALA A 42 -1.31 1.20 1.13
N ARG A 43 -1.88 2.36 0.74
CA ARG A 43 -2.98 2.99 1.46
C ARG A 43 -4.25 2.14 1.50
N VAL A 44 -4.52 1.34 0.47
CA VAL A 44 -5.61 0.33 0.53
C VAL A 44 -5.35 -0.67 1.66
N ALA A 45 -4.13 -1.21 1.74
CA ALA A 45 -3.77 -2.17 2.78
C ALA A 45 -3.88 -1.55 4.19
N ASP A 46 -3.37 -0.32 4.37
CA ASP A 46 -3.50 0.41 5.64
C ASP A 46 -4.97 0.61 6.03
N THR A 47 -5.81 1.06 5.07
CA THR A 47 -7.24 1.29 5.32
C THR A 47 -7.96 0.00 5.73
N ILE A 48 -7.57 -1.16 5.19
CA ILE A 48 -8.12 -2.45 5.61
C ILE A 48 -7.64 -2.77 7.05
N ALA A 49 -6.32 -2.69 7.30
CA ALA A 49 -5.74 -3.07 8.59
C ALA A 49 -6.18 -2.17 9.75
N ASP A 50 -6.37 -0.87 9.48
CA ASP A 50 -6.74 0.14 10.48
C ASP A 50 -8.24 0.21 10.76
N SER A 51 -9.07 -0.64 10.13
CA SER A 51 -10.53 -0.64 10.34
C SER A 51 -10.86 -0.97 11.79
N GLU A 52 -11.34 0.03 12.54
CA GLU A 52 -11.55 -0.04 14.00
C GLU A 52 -12.64 -1.05 14.41
N HIS A 53 -13.60 -1.33 13.54
CA HIS A 53 -14.76 -2.16 13.82
C HIS A 53 -14.75 -3.51 13.07
N GLY A 54 -13.63 -3.83 12.40
CA GLY A 54 -13.47 -5.11 11.69
C GLY A 54 -12.98 -6.21 12.65
N GLU A 55 -13.60 -7.38 12.60
CA GLU A 55 -13.06 -8.56 13.27
C GLU A 55 -11.69 -8.89 12.69
N THR A 56 -10.70 -9.15 13.54
CA THR A 56 -9.31 -9.41 13.13
C THR A 56 -9.20 -10.49 12.05
N GLU A 57 -10.00 -11.55 12.15
CA GLU A 57 -10.02 -12.64 11.16
C GLU A 57 -10.49 -12.18 9.78
N ILE A 58 -11.52 -11.31 9.74
CA ILE A 58 -12.03 -10.73 8.49
C ILE A 58 -11.00 -9.82 7.85
N LEU A 59 -10.33 -8.97 8.64
CA LEU A 59 -9.28 -8.07 8.14
C LEU A 59 -8.09 -8.86 7.59
N LEU A 60 -7.63 -9.90 8.29
CA LEU A 60 -6.56 -10.79 7.84
C LEU A 60 -6.91 -11.47 6.52
N LYS A 61 -8.12 -12.02 6.41
CA LYS A 61 -8.59 -12.64 5.17
C LYS A 61 -8.64 -11.65 4.02
N THR A 62 -9.17 -10.45 4.27
CA THR A 62 -9.30 -9.39 3.26
C THR A 62 -7.94 -8.93 2.78
N LEU A 63 -6.95 -8.72 3.67
CA LEU A 63 -5.59 -8.36 3.32
C LEU A 63 -4.91 -9.43 2.45
N LYS A 64 -5.05 -10.71 2.82
CA LYS A 64 -4.49 -11.83 2.05
C LYS A 64 -5.09 -11.89 0.65
N GLN A 65 -6.42 -11.80 0.53
CA GLN A 65 -7.10 -11.78 -0.77
C GLN A 65 -6.73 -10.56 -1.62
N TYR A 66 -6.65 -9.37 -1.01
CA TYR A 66 -6.19 -8.16 -1.68
C TYR A 66 -4.79 -8.33 -2.26
N ASN A 67 -3.84 -8.83 -1.45
CA ASN A 67 -2.48 -9.08 -1.91
C ASN A 67 -2.42 -10.10 -3.05
N ASP A 68 -3.16 -11.21 -2.95
CA ASP A 68 -3.21 -12.22 -4.00
C ASP A 68 -3.70 -11.64 -5.34
N VAL A 69 -4.71 -10.77 -5.32
CA VAL A 69 -5.19 -10.11 -6.55
C VAL A 69 -4.18 -9.10 -7.07
N ALA A 70 -3.58 -8.28 -6.20
CA ALA A 70 -2.56 -7.33 -6.61
C ALA A 70 -1.35 -8.01 -7.25
N GLN A 71 -0.92 -9.16 -6.68
CA GLN A 71 0.19 -9.98 -7.20
C GLN A 71 -0.17 -10.80 -8.46
N GLY A 72 -1.45 -10.83 -8.87
CA GLY A 72 -1.92 -11.61 -10.00
C GLY A 72 -2.12 -13.10 -9.71
N ASN A 73 -2.08 -13.52 -8.44
CA ASN A 73 -2.32 -14.91 -8.01
C ASN A 73 -3.80 -15.27 -8.01
N SER A 74 -4.69 -14.27 -7.99
CA SER A 74 -6.14 -14.41 -8.00
C SER A 74 -6.78 -13.29 -8.83
N THR A 75 -7.97 -13.53 -9.34
CA THR A 75 -8.82 -12.52 -9.99
C THR A 75 -10.00 -12.10 -9.12
N GLN A 76 -10.20 -12.78 -7.99
CA GLN A 76 -11.34 -12.56 -7.13
C GLN A 76 -10.99 -11.58 -6.02
N LEU A 77 -11.40 -10.32 -6.18
CA LEU A 77 -11.30 -9.30 -5.14
C LEU A 77 -12.17 -9.67 -3.94
N PRO A 78 -11.72 -9.34 -2.72
CA PRO A 78 -12.56 -9.43 -1.54
C PRO A 78 -13.73 -8.45 -1.62
N GLU A 79 -14.79 -8.74 -0.86
CA GLU A 79 -15.91 -7.83 -0.71
C GLU A 79 -15.53 -6.69 0.25
N PHE A 80 -15.42 -5.47 -0.29
CA PHE A 80 -15.04 -4.30 0.50
C PHE A 80 -16.21 -3.51 1.08
N SER A 81 -17.46 -3.82 0.70
CA SER A 81 -18.64 -3.03 1.05
C SER A 81 -18.83 -2.92 2.56
N GLU A 82 -18.59 -3.97 3.32
CA GLU A 82 -18.68 -3.98 4.77
C GLU A 82 -17.63 -3.06 5.39
N ILE A 83 -16.36 -3.26 5.05
CA ILE A 83 -15.24 -2.44 5.55
C ILE A 83 -15.40 -0.98 5.11
N ALA A 84 -15.84 -0.73 3.88
CA ALA A 84 -16.09 0.61 3.38
C ALA A 84 -17.25 1.31 4.10
N SER A 85 -18.27 0.56 4.54
CA SER A 85 -19.45 1.12 5.22
C SER A 85 -19.11 1.71 6.59
N ILE A 86 -18.14 1.11 7.29
CA ILE A 86 -17.69 1.51 8.63
C ILE A 86 -16.60 2.61 8.60
N GLN A 87 -16.03 2.92 7.43
CA GLN A 87 -15.03 3.98 7.31
C GLN A 87 -15.64 5.35 7.60
N THR A 88 -15.08 6.05 8.57
CA THR A 88 -15.47 7.43 8.93
C THR A 88 -14.90 8.47 7.97
N ASN A 89 -13.77 8.17 7.32
CA ASN A 89 -13.12 9.04 6.35
C ASN A 89 -13.70 8.81 4.94
N PRO A 90 -14.39 9.81 4.33
CA PRO A 90 -14.98 9.65 3.01
C PRO A 90 -13.99 9.27 1.90
N SER A 91 -12.73 9.76 2.00
CA SER A 91 -11.69 9.45 1.01
C SER A 91 -11.22 8.00 1.08
N GLU A 92 -11.14 7.42 2.28
CA GLU A 92 -10.80 6.02 2.49
C GLU A 92 -11.93 5.10 2.06
N LYS A 93 -13.18 5.48 2.37
CA LYS A 93 -14.36 4.78 1.84
C LYS A 93 -14.37 4.74 0.32
N GLU A 94 -14.10 5.88 -0.32
CA GLU A 94 -14.05 5.95 -1.77
C GLU A 94 -12.88 5.14 -2.35
N LEU A 95 -11.72 5.13 -1.66
CA LEU A 95 -10.58 4.29 -2.04
C LEU A 95 -10.94 2.80 -2.05
N LEU A 96 -11.59 2.30 -0.99
CA LEU A 96 -12.02 0.90 -0.92
C LEU A 96 -13.03 0.54 -2.02
N ASN A 97 -13.93 1.45 -2.39
CA ASN A 97 -14.89 1.24 -3.48
C ASN A 97 -14.24 1.23 -4.88
N ASN A 98 -12.98 1.66 -5.00
CA ASN A 98 -12.26 1.76 -6.27
C ASN A 98 -10.97 0.91 -6.32
N VAL A 99 -10.84 -0.10 -5.44
CA VAL A 99 -9.64 -0.96 -5.37
C VAL A 99 -9.34 -1.64 -6.71
N SER A 100 -10.36 -2.09 -7.43
CA SER A 100 -10.21 -2.71 -8.76
C SER A 100 -9.52 -1.76 -9.74
N ASP A 101 -9.93 -0.49 -9.78
CA ASP A 101 -9.36 0.51 -10.68
C ASP A 101 -7.91 0.84 -10.28
N VAL A 102 -7.63 0.91 -8.97
CA VAL A 102 -6.28 1.14 -8.43
C VAL A 102 -5.32 0.02 -8.83
N ILE A 103 -5.74 -1.24 -8.69
CA ILE A 103 -4.92 -2.40 -9.11
C ILE A 103 -4.76 -2.40 -10.64
N SER A 104 -5.82 -2.13 -11.39
CA SER A 104 -5.79 -2.09 -12.86
C SER A 104 -4.83 -1.03 -13.39
N ALA A 105 -4.60 0.06 -12.65
CA ALA A 105 -3.65 1.11 -13.02
C ALA A 105 -2.20 0.60 -13.09
N LEU A 106 -1.86 -0.53 -12.48
CA LEU A 106 -0.55 -1.19 -12.66
C LEU A 106 -0.25 -1.51 -14.11
N SER A 107 -1.28 -1.80 -14.92
CA SER A 107 -1.12 -2.12 -16.34
C SER A 107 -0.55 -0.95 -17.18
N ASN A 108 -0.59 0.28 -16.65
CA ASN A 108 -0.02 1.45 -17.30
C ASN A 108 1.51 1.56 -17.17
N TYR A 109 2.15 0.64 -16.47
CA TYR A 109 3.59 0.66 -16.19
C TYR A 109 4.29 -0.54 -16.83
N GLU A 110 5.57 -0.35 -17.13
CA GLU A 110 6.43 -1.42 -17.64
C GLU A 110 6.59 -2.56 -16.62
N GLU A 111 6.92 -3.75 -17.09
CA GLU A 111 7.05 -4.93 -16.23
C GLU A 111 8.08 -4.74 -15.10
N ALA A 112 9.21 -4.07 -15.39
CA ALA A 112 10.23 -3.79 -14.38
C ALA A 112 9.69 -2.88 -13.25
N ASP A 113 8.90 -1.86 -13.58
CA ASP A 113 8.25 -0.96 -12.62
C ASP A 113 7.23 -1.71 -11.78
N ARG A 114 6.35 -2.47 -12.45
CA ARG A 114 5.33 -3.29 -11.76
C ARG A 114 5.96 -4.24 -10.74
N ARG A 115 7.01 -4.94 -11.16
CA ARG A 115 7.73 -5.86 -10.26
C ARG A 115 8.24 -5.16 -9.01
N LEU A 116 8.88 -3.99 -9.15
CA LEU A 116 9.39 -3.24 -8.01
C LEU A 116 8.27 -2.76 -7.08
N MET A 117 7.15 -2.27 -7.64
CA MET A 117 5.99 -1.86 -6.86
C MET A 117 5.37 -3.04 -6.11
N LEU A 118 5.20 -4.19 -6.77
CA LEU A 118 4.57 -5.37 -6.20
C LEU A 118 5.45 -6.06 -5.16
N GLU A 119 6.78 -6.11 -5.36
CA GLU A 119 7.73 -6.56 -4.32
C GLU A 119 7.59 -5.73 -3.04
N CYS A 120 7.53 -4.40 -3.16
CA CYS A 120 7.38 -3.53 -2.00
C CYS A 120 6.00 -3.66 -1.35
N LEU A 121 4.93 -3.72 -2.15
CA LEU A 121 3.57 -3.92 -1.66
C LEU A 121 3.42 -5.22 -0.87
N ASP A 122 3.98 -6.34 -1.37
CA ASP A 122 3.93 -7.63 -0.68
C ASP A 122 4.56 -7.54 0.72
N ILE A 123 5.71 -6.86 0.84
CA ILE A 123 6.39 -6.69 2.13
C ILE A 123 5.51 -5.85 3.08
N ILE A 124 4.93 -4.75 2.59
CA ILE A 124 4.03 -3.90 3.39
C ILE A 124 2.81 -4.69 3.87
N VAL A 125 2.11 -5.39 2.96
CA VAL A 125 0.91 -6.15 3.32
C VAL A 125 1.23 -7.27 4.32
N ARG A 126 2.35 -7.97 4.14
CA ARG A 126 2.80 -8.97 5.13
C ARG A 126 3.16 -8.33 6.48
N GLY A 127 3.65 -7.09 6.47
CA GLY A 127 3.85 -6.31 7.69
C GLY A 127 2.53 -6.03 8.41
N GLN A 128 1.49 -5.60 7.68
CA GLN A 128 0.15 -5.36 8.22
C GLN A 128 -0.50 -6.64 8.75
N ILE A 129 -0.34 -7.76 8.03
CA ILE A 129 -0.82 -9.07 8.50
C ILE A 129 -0.14 -9.45 9.82
N LEU A 130 1.19 -9.32 9.89
CA LEU A 130 1.95 -9.63 11.09
C LEU A 130 1.53 -8.74 12.27
N ASP A 131 1.26 -7.47 12.01
CA ASP A 131 0.77 -6.51 13.02
C ASP A 131 -0.59 -6.93 13.56
N LEU A 132 -1.53 -7.28 12.69
CA LEU A 132 -2.84 -7.79 13.11
C LEU A 132 -2.74 -9.13 13.84
N GLU A 133 -1.88 -10.04 13.43
CA GLU A 133 -1.68 -11.35 14.10
C GLU A 133 -1.06 -11.17 15.50
N ARG A 134 -0.17 -10.19 15.69
CA ARG A 134 0.50 -9.92 16.97
C ARG A 134 -0.34 -9.07 17.91
N PHE A 135 -1.00 -8.04 17.37
CA PHE A 135 -1.63 -6.99 18.17
C PHE A 135 -3.15 -6.88 18.00
N GLY A 136 -3.73 -7.63 17.05
CA GLY A 136 -5.18 -7.61 16.80
C GLY A 136 -6.00 -7.97 18.03
N ILE A 137 -5.53 -8.93 18.85
CA ILE A 137 -6.17 -9.34 20.10
C ILE A 137 -6.24 -8.17 21.10
N ALA A 138 -5.28 -7.24 21.08
CA ALA A 138 -5.32 -6.06 21.93
C ALA A 138 -6.44 -5.09 21.54
N LYS A 139 -6.81 -5.00 20.25
CA LYS A 139 -7.97 -4.23 19.78
C LYS A 139 -9.29 -4.82 20.32
N GLU A 140 -9.34 -6.10 20.57
CA GLU A 140 -10.49 -6.82 21.15
C GLU A 140 -10.50 -6.83 22.70
N GLY A 141 -9.67 -5.99 23.35
CA GLY A 141 -9.58 -5.89 24.82
C GLY A 141 -8.56 -6.83 25.46
N GLY A 142 -7.71 -7.45 24.66
CA GLY A 142 -6.59 -8.27 25.13
C GLY A 142 -5.38 -7.46 25.59
N GLN A 143 -4.35 -8.16 26.05
CA GLN A 143 -3.12 -7.56 26.55
C GLN A 143 -2.15 -7.26 25.40
N ILE A 144 -1.61 -6.03 25.34
CA ILE A 144 -0.56 -5.66 24.39
C ILE A 144 0.74 -6.37 24.77
N SER A 145 1.33 -7.09 23.82
CA SER A 145 2.66 -7.68 23.96
C SER A 145 3.72 -6.82 23.27
N SER A 146 4.91 -6.72 23.85
CA SER A 146 6.06 -6.08 23.20
C SER A 146 6.76 -7.06 22.25
N LEU A 147 7.55 -6.52 21.32
CA LEU A 147 8.53 -7.31 20.57
C LEU A 147 9.61 -7.84 21.53
N SER A 148 10.06 -9.07 21.31
CA SER A 148 10.91 -9.78 22.28
C SER A 148 12.41 -9.63 21.99
N THR A 149 12.78 -9.32 20.74
CA THR A 149 14.19 -9.25 20.31
C THR A 149 14.43 -8.04 19.41
N GLU A 150 15.69 -7.64 19.27
CA GLU A 150 16.13 -6.59 18.32
C GLU A 150 15.85 -7.03 16.88
N ASP A 151 16.07 -8.30 16.54
CA ASP A 151 15.80 -8.83 15.19
C ASP A 151 14.30 -8.71 14.82
N GLU A 152 13.40 -8.93 15.78
CA GLU A 152 11.96 -8.71 15.56
C GLU A 152 11.64 -7.23 15.33
N LEU A 153 12.31 -6.32 16.03
CA LEU A 153 12.14 -4.88 15.83
C LEU A 153 12.68 -4.44 14.47
N ASP A 154 13.83 -4.96 14.05
CA ASP A 154 14.42 -4.67 12.74
C ASP A 154 13.52 -5.19 11.60
N ASP A 155 13.02 -6.44 11.70
CA ASP A 155 12.07 -6.99 10.72
C ASP A 155 10.78 -6.17 10.66
N TYR A 156 10.22 -5.80 11.82
CA TYR A 156 9.02 -4.98 11.90
C TYR A 156 9.23 -3.60 11.24
N THR A 157 10.28 -2.88 11.63
CA THR A 157 10.56 -1.54 11.09
C THR A 157 10.88 -1.58 9.60
N TYR A 158 11.54 -2.65 9.13
CA TYR A 158 11.77 -2.85 7.70
C TYR A 158 10.46 -3.02 6.93
N ARG A 159 9.52 -3.83 7.43
CA ARG A 159 8.24 -4.08 6.75
C ARG A 159 7.35 -2.85 6.72
N VAL A 160 7.25 -2.11 7.81
CA VAL A 160 6.34 -0.94 7.90
C VAL A 160 6.90 0.31 7.22
N ALA A 161 8.23 0.43 7.05
CA ALA A 161 8.84 1.64 6.50
C ALA A 161 10.09 1.39 5.65
N GLY A 162 11.05 0.56 6.09
CA GLY A 162 12.35 0.40 5.45
C GLY A 162 12.27 -0.10 4.01
N CYS A 163 11.33 -0.99 3.69
CA CYS A 163 11.12 -1.53 2.36
C CYS A 163 10.80 -0.44 1.32
N VAL A 164 10.11 0.64 1.73
CA VAL A 164 9.83 1.81 0.88
C VAL A 164 11.12 2.51 0.47
N GLY A 165 12.09 2.65 1.38
CA GLY A 165 13.41 3.21 1.06
C GLY A 165 14.17 2.36 0.04
N THR A 166 14.09 1.03 0.16
CA THR A 166 14.65 0.08 -0.82
C THR A 166 13.97 0.24 -2.19
N PHE A 167 12.64 0.35 -2.23
CA PHE A 167 11.90 0.62 -3.46
C PHE A 167 12.33 1.94 -4.11
N TRP A 168 12.40 3.04 -3.33
CA TRP A 168 12.84 4.34 -3.83
C TRP A 168 14.23 4.29 -4.46
N SER A 169 15.16 3.57 -3.84
CA SER A 169 16.51 3.37 -4.38
C SER A 169 16.47 2.61 -5.70
N LYS A 170 15.75 1.49 -5.76
CA LYS A 170 15.63 0.66 -6.97
C LYS A 170 14.98 1.44 -8.13
N ILE A 171 13.86 2.15 -7.90
CA ILE A 171 13.15 2.90 -8.94
C ILE A 171 13.97 4.11 -9.44
N SER A 172 14.73 4.75 -8.54
CA SER A 172 15.64 5.84 -8.91
C SER A 172 16.81 5.33 -9.75
N LEU A 173 17.40 4.20 -9.39
CA LEU A 173 18.44 3.54 -10.19
C LEU A 173 17.93 3.21 -11.58
N LEU A 174 16.73 2.66 -11.69
CA LEU A 174 16.15 2.23 -12.95
C LEU A 174 15.90 3.41 -13.92
N HIS A 175 15.43 4.56 -13.40
CA HIS A 175 14.95 5.66 -14.25
C HIS A 175 15.81 6.92 -14.25
N LEU A 176 16.61 7.17 -13.21
CA LEU A 176 17.35 8.42 -13.04
C LEU A 176 18.86 8.24 -13.18
N LEU A 177 19.40 7.09 -12.76
CA LEU A 177 20.86 6.88 -12.70
C LEU A 177 21.43 6.11 -13.89
N SER A 178 20.60 5.55 -14.78
CA SER A 178 21.05 4.90 -16.02
C SER A 178 21.74 5.86 -17.01
N LEU A 179 21.78 7.16 -16.71
CA LEU A 179 22.44 8.19 -17.51
C LEU A 179 23.83 8.57 -16.98
N ILE A 180 24.28 7.97 -15.89
CA ILE A 180 25.66 8.18 -15.42
C ILE A 180 26.54 7.15 -16.10
N HIS A 181 26.86 7.41 -17.36
CA HIS A 181 28.06 6.85 -17.96
C HIS A 181 29.25 7.60 -17.37
N ILE A 182 29.83 7.00 -16.34
CA ILE A 182 31.19 7.34 -15.94
C ILE A 182 32.14 6.48 -16.73
#